data_0fe00f4a98d6b84bc84b8367f88a109e
#
_entry.id   0fe00f4a98d6b84bc84b8367f88a109e
#
_cell.length_a   1.000
_cell.length_b   1.000
_cell.length_c   1.000
_cell.angle_alpha   90.00
_cell.angle_beta   90.00
_cell.angle_gamma   90.00
#
_symmetry.space_group_name_H-M   'P 1'
#
loop_
_entity.id
_entity.type
_entity.pdbx_description
1 polymer ?
#
loop_
_entity_poly.entity_id
_entity_poly.type
_entity_poly.pdbx_seq_one_letter_code
_entity_poly.pdbx_strand_id
1 'polypeptide(L)'
;ERISLNTKTEKIDCNFSNVISKMPNFKGVARRFDIRVERDDFIYIDDYAHHPEEIKSFLTAIKRIFPHKKAVGIFQPHLYSRTRDFAYEFAEALSLLDFLILLEIYPAREDPIPGVTSSFLLDLVPGDNKVLLAKEDLLPFLLKMKPELLLTIGAGDIDRFVPQIESLF
;
A
#
# COMPACT_ATOMS: atom_id res chain seq x y z
N GLU A 1 40.09 14.08 -31.76
CA GLU A 1 39.57 14.98 -30.70
C GLU A 1 38.99 14.12 -29.57
N ARG A 2 39.67 14.12 -28.42
CA ARG A 2 39.18 13.43 -27.20
C ARG A 2 38.29 14.39 -26.42
N ILE A 3 37.00 14.07 -26.29
CA ILE A 3 36.12 14.78 -25.39
C ILE A 3 36.47 14.36 -23.98
N SER A 4 37.09 15.25 -23.23
CA SER A 4 37.35 15.10 -21.79
C SER A 4 36.07 15.41 -21.07
N LEU A 5 35.38 14.40 -20.56
CA LEU A 5 34.29 14.57 -19.59
C LEU A 5 34.89 14.91 -18.24
N ASN A 6 34.85 16.18 -17.91
CA ASN A 6 35.27 16.70 -16.60
C ASN A 6 34.13 16.47 -15.60
N THR A 7 34.03 15.26 -15.07
CA THR A 7 33.14 14.95 -13.96
C THR A 7 33.76 15.47 -12.66
N LYS A 8 33.40 16.68 -12.26
CA LYS A 8 33.55 17.10 -10.87
C LYS A 8 32.66 16.23 -10.03
N THR A 9 33.23 15.18 -9.46
CA THR A 9 32.62 14.47 -8.32
C THR A 9 32.73 15.42 -7.13
N GLU A 10 31.69 16.20 -6.89
CA GLU A 10 31.52 16.84 -5.58
C GLU A 10 31.39 15.71 -4.56
N LYS A 11 32.41 15.54 -3.74
CA LYS A 11 32.32 14.69 -2.55
C LYS A 11 31.25 15.31 -1.68
N ILE A 12 30.08 14.65 -1.59
CA ILE A 12 29.08 14.96 -0.58
C ILE A 12 29.72 14.52 0.74
N ASP A 13 30.24 15.48 1.47
CA ASP A 13 30.77 15.27 2.84
C ASP A 13 29.55 15.05 3.75
N CYS A 14 29.08 13.81 3.82
CA CYS A 14 28.02 13.40 4.76
C CYS A 14 28.59 13.46 6.18
N ASN A 15 28.41 14.59 6.85
CA ASN A 15 28.69 14.66 8.27
C ASN A 15 27.67 13.80 9.03
N PHE A 16 28.09 12.59 9.37
CA PHE A 16 27.26 11.56 10.00
C PHE A 16 26.60 12.06 11.31
N SER A 17 27.29 12.93 12.05
CA SER A 17 26.76 13.56 13.27
C SER A 17 25.56 14.47 12.96
N ASN A 18 25.58 15.20 11.84
CA ASN A 18 24.45 16.02 11.40
C ASN A 18 23.24 15.18 10.94
N VAL A 19 23.49 14.01 10.36
CA VAL A 19 22.42 13.09 9.98
C VAL A 19 21.74 12.53 11.23
N ILE A 20 22.53 12.01 12.17
CA ILE A 20 22.02 11.46 13.44
C ILE A 20 21.22 12.49 14.24
N SER A 21 21.71 13.73 14.33
CA SER A 21 21.01 14.79 15.08
C SER A 21 19.65 15.20 14.49
N LYS A 22 19.45 14.98 13.19
CA LYS A 22 18.20 15.28 12.48
C LYS A 22 17.25 14.09 12.36
N MET A 23 17.74 12.86 12.60
CA MET A 23 16.92 11.66 12.50
C MET A 23 15.68 11.65 13.42
N PRO A 24 15.72 12.16 14.67
CA PRO A 24 14.52 12.23 15.50
C PRO A 24 13.38 13.08 14.92
N ASN A 25 13.72 14.01 14.02
CA ASN A 25 12.74 14.88 13.34
C ASN A 25 12.32 14.35 11.97
N PHE A 26 12.85 13.20 11.55
CA PHE A 26 12.49 12.57 10.27
C PHE A 26 11.12 11.93 10.39
N LYS A 27 10.14 12.49 9.69
CA LYS A 27 8.73 12.03 9.72
C LYS A 27 8.44 10.84 8.78
N GLY A 28 9.47 10.21 8.24
CA GLY A 28 9.30 9.15 7.25
C GLY A 28 9.20 9.67 5.81
N VAL A 29 8.88 8.79 4.90
CA VAL A 29 8.62 9.07 3.49
C VAL A 29 7.12 8.90 3.25
N ALA A 30 6.49 9.90 2.63
CA ALA A 30 5.08 9.81 2.29
C ALA A 30 4.78 8.51 1.53
N ARG A 31 3.70 7.84 1.89
CA ARG A 31 3.26 6.57 1.31
C ARG A 31 4.28 5.42 1.47
N ARG A 32 5.12 5.42 2.52
CA ARG A 32 6.00 4.32 2.90
C ARG A 32 5.88 4.09 4.39
N PHE A 33 5.03 3.12 4.80
CA PHE A 33 4.61 2.94 6.18
C PHE A 33 4.17 4.28 6.81
N ASP A 34 3.38 5.02 6.07
CA ASP A 34 3.00 6.40 6.39
C ASP A 34 1.79 6.39 7.34
N ILE A 35 2.05 6.63 8.63
CA ILE A 35 1.00 6.66 9.66
C ILE A 35 0.23 7.98 9.49
N ARG A 36 -1.00 7.86 8.99
CA ARG A 36 -1.88 8.99 8.68
C ARG A 36 -2.75 9.41 9.87
N VAL A 37 -3.20 8.42 10.63
CA VAL A 37 -3.94 8.61 11.88
C VAL A 37 -3.41 7.62 12.92
N GLU A 38 -3.13 8.12 14.12
CA GLU A 38 -2.69 7.31 15.25
C GLU A 38 -3.45 7.72 16.50
N ARG A 39 -4.44 6.89 16.87
CA ARG A 39 -5.24 7.03 18.07
C ARG A 39 -5.44 5.65 18.72
N ASP A 40 -5.83 5.61 19.96
CA ASP A 40 -6.06 4.35 20.67
C ASP A 40 -7.14 3.47 20.02
N ASP A 41 -8.19 4.11 19.50
CA ASP A 41 -9.34 3.46 18.87
C ASP A 41 -9.19 3.24 17.36
N PHE A 42 -8.30 3.98 16.70
CA PHE A 42 -8.14 3.91 15.24
C PHE A 42 -6.72 4.23 14.79
N ILE A 43 -6.13 3.34 14.00
CA ILE A 43 -4.84 3.53 13.34
C ILE A 43 -5.05 3.42 11.83
N TYR A 44 -4.54 4.39 11.08
CA TYR A 44 -4.57 4.38 9.63
C TYR A 44 -3.17 4.56 9.04
N ILE A 45 -2.78 3.64 8.16
CA ILE A 45 -1.45 3.62 7.53
C ILE A 45 -1.62 3.51 6.02
N ASP A 46 -0.91 4.37 5.27
CA ASP A 46 -0.83 4.32 3.80
C ASP A 46 0.53 3.79 3.35
N ASP A 47 0.53 2.85 2.38
CA ASP A 47 1.75 2.33 1.79
C ASP A 47 1.63 2.19 0.27
N TYR A 48 2.68 2.58 -0.42
CA TYR A 48 2.78 2.54 -1.88
C TYR A 48 3.05 1.12 -2.43
N ALA A 49 3.20 0.13 -1.58
CA ALA A 49 3.48 -1.26 -1.96
C ALA A 49 2.54 -1.74 -3.08
N HIS A 50 3.12 -2.24 -4.15
CA HIS A 50 2.38 -2.64 -5.34
C HIS A 50 3.00 -3.87 -6.03
N HIS A 51 4.03 -4.48 -5.43
CA HIS A 51 4.59 -5.76 -5.77
C HIS A 51 4.35 -6.75 -4.62
N PRO A 52 4.11 -8.05 -4.87
CA PRO A 52 3.81 -9.02 -3.81
C PRO A 52 4.81 -9.03 -2.66
N GLU A 53 6.10 -8.97 -2.94
CA GLU A 53 7.15 -8.95 -1.91
C GLU A 53 7.10 -7.69 -1.03
N GLU A 54 6.79 -6.53 -1.64
CA GLU A 54 6.60 -5.29 -0.89
C GLU A 54 5.40 -5.41 0.05
N ILE A 55 4.27 -5.91 -0.46
CA ILE A 55 3.03 -6.12 0.31
C ILE A 55 3.27 -7.11 1.45
N LYS A 56 3.92 -8.24 1.17
CA LYS A 56 4.24 -9.26 2.17
C LYS A 56 5.13 -8.69 3.28
N SER A 57 6.15 -7.92 2.91
CA SER A 57 7.05 -7.27 3.86
C SER A 57 6.30 -6.25 4.73
N PHE A 58 5.48 -5.40 4.11
CA PHE A 58 4.65 -4.41 4.80
C PHE A 58 3.68 -5.07 5.78
N LEU A 59 2.88 -6.06 5.33
CA LEU A 59 1.91 -6.74 6.18
C LEU A 59 2.57 -7.55 7.30
N THR A 60 3.74 -8.13 7.07
CA THR A 60 4.52 -8.78 8.10
C THR A 60 4.95 -7.78 9.19
N ALA A 61 5.40 -6.59 8.80
CA ALA A 61 5.74 -5.53 9.74
C ALA A 61 4.51 -5.05 10.53
N ILE A 62 3.36 -4.86 9.87
CA ILE A 62 2.09 -4.52 10.50
C ILE A 62 1.72 -5.53 11.59
N LYS A 63 1.75 -6.82 11.29
CA LYS A 63 1.42 -7.87 12.27
C LYS A 63 2.39 -7.93 13.46
N ARG A 64 3.64 -7.56 13.26
CA ARG A 64 4.62 -7.48 14.36
C ARG A 64 4.42 -6.28 15.26
N ILE A 65 4.04 -5.13 14.68
CA ILE A 65 3.86 -3.87 15.43
C ILE A 65 2.50 -3.86 16.13
N PHE A 66 1.46 -4.39 15.48
CA PHE A 66 0.08 -4.39 15.96
C PHE A 66 -0.49 -5.81 16.11
N PRO A 67 0.11 -6.70 16.95
CA PRO A 67 -0.24 -8.12 16.98
C PRO A 67 -1.66 -8.41 17.48
N HIS A 68 -2.31 -7.45 18.14
CA HIS A 68 -3.65 -7.60 18.72
C HIS A 68 -4.74 -6.87 17.95
N LYS A 69 -4.39 -6.12 16.90
CA LYS A 69 -5.36 -5.40 16.06
C LYS A 69 -5.64 -6.17 14.77
N LYS A 70 -6.91 -6.22 14.39
CA LYS A 70 -7.32 -6.82 13.12
C LYS A 70 -6.99 -5.86 11.97
N ALA A 71 -6.11 -6.28 11.08
CA ALA A 71 -5.69 -5.50 9.93
C ALA A 71 -6.72 -5.60 8.80
N VAL A 72 -7.40 -4.50 8.51
CA VAL A 72 -8.26 -4.33 7.33
C VAL A 72 -7.45 -3.63 6.25
N GLY A 73 -7.21 -4.30 5.13
CA GLY A 73 -6.44 -3.75 4.02
C GLY A 73 -7.31 -3.41 2.82
N ILE A 74 -7.16 -2.20 2.30
CA ILE A 74 -7.70 -1.79 1.01
C ILE A 74 -6.56 -1.92 0.01
N PHE A 75 -6.68 -2.82 -0.97
CA PHE A 75 -5.68 -2.99 -2.01
C PHE A 75 -6.23 -2.63 -3.38
N GLN A 76 -5.48 -1.82 -4.12
CA GLN A 76 -5.73 -1.55 -5.52
C GLN A 76 -4.62 -2.15 -6.38
N PRO A 77 -4.89 -3.21 -7.15
CA PRO A 77 -3.90 -3.75 -8.08
C PRO A 77 -3.52 -2.70 -9.12
N HIS A 78 -2.23 -2.65 -9.48
CA HIS A 78 -1.70 -1.71 -10.45
C HIS A 78 -1.13 -2.48 -11.64
N LEU A 79 -1.66 -2.22 -12.84
CA LEU A 79 -1.39 -2.86 -14.12
C LEU A 79 -2.02 -4.27 -14.26
N TYR A 80 -2.62 -4.49 -15.43
CA TYR A 80 -3.17 -5.81 -15.78
C TYR A 80 -2.06 -6.86 -15.96
N SER A 81 -0.95 -6.50 -16.60
CA SER A 81 0.19 -7.40 -16.80
C SER A 81 0.75 -7.90 -15.47
N ARG A 82 0.98 -7.00 -14.52
CA ARG A 82 1.48 -7.37 -13.19
C ARG A 82 0.48 -8.24 -12.42
N THR A 83 -0.81 -7.90 -12.49
CA THR A 83 -1.85 -8.70 -11.83
C THR A 83 -1.90 -10.10 -12.38
N ARG A 84 -1.76 -10.28 -13.71
CA ARG A 84 -1.68 -11.60 -14.36
C ARG A 84 -0.44 -12.37 -13.92
N ASP A 85 0.72 -11.73 -14.01
CA ASP A 85 2.02 -12.40 -13.86
C ASP A 85 2.31 -12.82 -12.41
N PHE A 86 1.72 -12.12 -11.44
CA PHE A 86 1.93 -12.33 -10.00
C PHE A 86 0.65 -12.63 -9.22
N ALA A 87 -0.40 -13.15 -9.88
CA ALA A 87 -1.70 -13.35 -9.26
C ALA A 87 -1.66 -14.21 -7.99
N TYR A 88 -0.91 -15.32 -8.02
CA TYR A 88 -0.78 -16.23 -6.89
C TYR A 88 0.02 -15.63 -5.74
N GLU A 89 1.10 -14.94 -6.05
CA GLU A 89 1.94 -14.26 -5.08
C GLU A 89 1.20 -13.10 -4.41
N PHE A 90 0.37 -12.38 -5.17
CA PHE A 90 -0.54 -11.38 -4.61
C PHE A 90 -1.54 -12.03 -3.65
N ALA A 91 -2.18 -13.12 -4.07
CA ALA A 91 -3.14 -13.83 -3.23
C ALA A 91 -2.49 -14.33 -1.92
N GLU A 92 -1.28 -14.87 -1.98
CA GLU A 92 -0.51 -15.28 -0.79
C GLU A 92 -0.21 -14.07 0.12
N ALA A 93 0.31 -12.97 -0.43
CA ALA A 93 0.63 -11.79 0.36
C ALA A 93 -0.62 -11.19 1.02
N LEU A 94 -1.71 -11.04 0.26
CA LEU A 94 -2.97 -10.47 0.73
C LEU A 94 -3.69 -11.35 1.75
N SER A 95 -3.43 -12.65 1.77
CA SER A 95 -3.97 -13.57 2.78
C SER A 95 -3.48 -13.29 4.21
N LEU A 96 -2.46 -12.46 4.35
CA LEU A 96 -1.99 -11.97 5.65
C LEU A 96 -2.94 -10.95 6.30
N LEU A 97 -3.87 -10.37 5.56
CA LEU A 97 -4.90 -9.47 6.09
C LEU A 97 -5.98 -10.24 6.85
N ASP A 98 -6.54 -9.63 7.89
CA ASP A 98 -7.69 -10.17 8.58
C ASP A 98 -9.00 -9.88 7.81
N PHE A 99 -9.01 -8.81 7.00
CA PHE A 99 -10.06 -8.50 6.04
C PHE A 99 -9.48 -7.76 4.83
N LEU A 100 -9.81 -8.23 3.62
CA LEU A 100 -9.39 -7.61 2.35
C LEU A 100 -10.54 -6.87 1.69
N ILE A 101 -10.34 -5.59 1.41
CA ILE A 101 -11.14 -4.80 0.48
C ILE A 101 -10.33 -4.65 -0.80
N LEU A 102 -10.77 -5.29 -1.87
CA LEU A 102 -10.13 -5.18 -3.17
C LEU A 102 -10.85 -4.13 -4.02
N LEU A 103 -10.11 -3.26 -4.68
CA LEU A 103 -10.62 -2.32 -5.66
C LEU A 103 -10.34 -2.83 -7.09
N GLU A 104 -10.97 -2.21 -8.07
CA GLU A 104 -10.69 -2.51 -9.48
C GLU A 104 -9.24 -2.16 -9.85
N ILE A 105 -8.68 -2.94 -10.78
CA ILE A 105 -7.31 -2.75 -11.27
C ILE A 105 -7.15 -1.33 -11.80
N TYR A 106 -6.13 -0.64 -11.34
CA TYR A 106 -5.71 0.63 -11.93
C TYR A 106 -4.88 0.35 -13.19
N PRO A 107 -5.38 0.66 -14.38
CA PRO A 107 -4.77 0.25 -15.64
C PRO A 107 -3.49 1.03 -15.96
N ALA A 108 -3.33 2.25 -15.43
CA ALA A 108 -2.31 3.22 -15.81
C ALA A 108 -2.34 3.46 -17.34
N ARG A 109 -1.47 2.78 -18.10
CA ARG A 109 -1.36 2.94 -19.55
C ARG A 109 -1.60 1.63 -20.31
N GLU A 110 -2.07 0.60 -19.61
CA GLU A 110 -2.33 -0.71 -20.22
C GLU A 110 -3.80 -0.83 -20.63
N ASP A 111 -4.02 -1.53 -21.73
CA ASP A 111 -5.35 -2.01 -22.10
C ASP A 111 -5.74 -3.22 -21.25
N PRO A 112 -7.04 -3.44 -21.01
CA PRO A 112 -7.51 -4.62 -20.29
C PRO A 112 -7.06 -5.92 -20.95
N ILE A 113 -6.57 -6.86 -20.15
CA ILE A 113 -6.18 -8.19 -20.61
C ILE A 113 -7.37 -9.15 -20.37
N PRO A 114 -7.85 -9.87 -21.39
CA PRO A 114 -8.97 -10.80 -21.23
C PRO A 114 -8.74 -11.80 -20.09
N GLY A 115 -9.72 -11.93 -19.19
CA GLY A 115 -9.66 -12.81 -18.03
C GLY A 115 -8.86 -12.28 -16.81
N VAL A 116 -8.19 -11.13 -16.94
CA VAL A 116 -7.46 -10.51 -15.83
C VAL A 116 -8.33 -9.42 -15.21
N THR A 117 -8.95 -9.72 -14.10
CA THR A 117 -9.84 -8.80 -13.36
C THR A 117 -9.52 -8.82 -11.88
N SER A 118 -10.03 -7.84 -11.14
CA SER A 118 -9.93 -7.86 -9.67
C SER A 118 -10.71 -9.04 -9.08
N SER A 119 -11.83 -9.44 -9.68
CA SER A 119 -12.57 -10.63 -9.26
C SER A 119 -11.73 -11.90 -9.39
N PHE A 120 -11.02 -12.07 -10.53
CA PHE A 120 -10.07 -13.18 -10.71
C PHE A 120 -9.02 -13.22 -9.59
N LEU A 121 -8.42 -12.08 -9.23
CA LEU A 121 -7.46 -12.03 -8.12
C LEU A 121 -8.13 -12.33 -6.78
N LEU A 122 -9.33 -11.79 -6.54
CA LEU A 122 -10.06 -12.01 -5.30
C LEU A 122 -10.36 -13.49 -5.09
N ASP A 123 -10.75 -14.21 -6.14
CA ASP A 123 -11.07 -15.65 -6.09
C ASP A 123 -9.86 -16.50 -5.68
N LEU A 124 -8.64 -16.05 -5.99
CA LEU A 124 -7.40 -16.73 -5.59
C LEU A 124 -7.03 -16.49 -4.10
N VAL A 125 -7.47 -15.39 -3.50
CA VAL A 125 -7.19 -15.12 -2.08
C VAL A 125 -8.00 -16.09 -1.22
N PRO A 126 -7.36 -16.84 -0.29
CA PRO A 126 -8.07 -17.80 0.56
C PRO A 126 -8.97 -17.10 1.59
N GLY A 127 -10.02 -17.83 2.01
CA GLY A 127 -10.96 -17.39 3.05
C GLY A 127 -12.09 -16.49 2.55
N ASP A 128 -13.02 -16.18 3.45
CA ASP A 128 -14.26 -15.46 3.14
C ASP A 128 -14.24 -13.98 3.57
N ASN A 129 -13.23 -13.56 4.34
CA ASN A 129 -13.08 -12.19 4.85
C ASN A 129 -12.52 -11.26 3.76
N LYS A 130 -13.22 -11.17 2.63
CA LYS A 130 -12.79 -10.39 1.48
C LYS A 130 -13.98 -9.87 0.69
N VAL A 131 -13.82 -8.71 0.06
CA VAL A 131 -14.84 -8.09 -0.79
C VAL A 131 -14.20 -7.31 -1.92
N LEU A 132 -14.82 -7.36 -3.10
CA LEU A 132 -14.54 -6.44 -4.20
C LEU A 132 -15.52 -5.28 -4.10
N LEU A 133 -15.03 -4.05 -4.06
CA LEU A 133 -15.84 -2.84 -4.00
C LEU A 133 -15.57 -1.91 -5.17
N ALA A 134 -16.61 -1.24 -5.63
CA ALA A 134 -16.46 -0.05 -6.43
C ALA A 134 -15.92 1.10 -5.55
N LYS A 135 -15.21 2.04 -6.17
CA LYS A 135 -14.61 3.17 -5.43
C LYS A 135 -15.65 4.02 -4.69
N GLU A 136 -16.81 4.16 -5.29
CA GLU A 136 -17.94 4.92 -4.76
C GLU A 136 -18.50 4.35 -3.46
N ASP A 137 -18.40 3.02 -3.30
CA ASP A 137 -18.92 2.30 -2.14
C ASP A 137 -17.91 2.23 -0.98
N LEU A 138 -16.65 2.61 -1.22
CA LEU A 138 -15.57 2.42 -0.25
C LEU A 138 -15.82 3.16 1.07
N LEU A 139 -16.05 4.47 1.02
CA LEU A 139 -16.22 5.27 2.24
C LEU A 139 -17.48 4.90 3.03
N PRO A 140 -18.66 4.70 2.40
CA PRO A 140 -19.83 4.17 3.09
C PRO A 140 -19.60 2.81 3.76
N PHE A 141 -18.84 1.94 3.10
CA PHE A 141 -18.49 0.62 3.65
C PHE A 141 -17.61 0.75 4.89
N LEU A 142 -16.56 1.60 4.84
CA LEU A 142 -15.66 1.85 5.97
C LEU A 142 -16.39 2.44 7.18
N LEU A 143 -17.30 3.38 6.98
CA LEU A 143 -18.14 3.97 8.06
C LEU A 143 -18.96 2.91 8.78
N LYS A 144 -19.47 1.93 8.04
CA LYS A 144 -20.25 0.82 8.62
C LYS A 144 -19.36 -0.20 9.32
N MET A 145 -18.18 -0.48 8.75
CA MET A 145 -17.24 -1.48 9.27
C MET A 145 -16.54 -1.03 10.54
N LYS A 146 -16.13 0.25 10.63
CA LYS A 146 -15.39 0.87 11.73
C LYS A 146 -14.14 0.06 12.12
N PRO A 147 -13.15 -0.06 11.23
CA PRO A 147 -11.93 -0.81 11.53
C PRO A 147 -11.11 -0.13 12.63
N GLU A 148 -10.38 -0.92 13.44
CA GLU A 148 -9.41 -0.40 14.42
C GLU A 148 -8.03 -0.16 13.79
N LEU A 149 -7.67 -0.93 12.77
CA LEU A 149 -6.44 -0.79 11.99
C LEU A 149 -6.76 -0.89 10.51
N LEU A 150 -6.61 0.23 9.82
CA LEU A 150 -6.89 0.36 8.39
C LEU A 150 -5.59 0.60 7.62
N LEU A 151 -5.46 -0.07 6.49
CA LEU A 151 -4.31 0.04 5.60
C LEU A 151 -4.80 0.38 4.20
N THR A 152 -4.20 1.38 3.54
CA THR A 152 -4.31 1.56 2.09
C THR A 152 -3.02 1.10 1.44
N ILE A 153 -3.12 0.27 0.39
CA ILE A 153 -1.99 -0.41 -0.26
C ILE A 153 -2.13 -0.26 -1.77
N GLY A 154 -1.13 0.31 -2.42
CA GLY A 154 -1.10 0.39 -3.88
C GLY A 154 -0.49 1.66 -4.46
N ALA A 155 -0.11 1.59 -5.74
CA ALA A 155 0.52 2.67 -6.50
C ALA A 155 -0.44 3.41 -7.45
N GLY A 156 -1.72 3.01 -7.47
CA GLY A 156 -2.75 3.62 -8.29
C GLY A 156 -3.34 4.89 -7.66
N ASP A 157 -4.53 5.26 -8.11
CA ASP A 157 -5.26 6.44 -7.63
C ASP A 157 -5.98 6.21 -6.29
N ILE A 158 -5.67 5.12 -5.60
CA ILE A 158 -6.09 4.84 -4.23
C ILE A 158 -5.65 5.96 -3.27
N ASP A 159 -4.55 6.66 -3.57
CA ASP A 159 -4.04 7.79 -2.80
C ASP A 159 -5.05 8.93 -2.66
N ARG A 160 -5.99 9.08 -3.60
CA ARG A 160 -7.05 10.09 -3.54
C ARG A 160 -8.03 9.85 -2.39
N PHE A 161 -8.09 8.63 -1.87
CA PHE A 161 -8.92 8.31 -0.71
C PHE A 161 -8.25 8.64 0.63
N VAL A 162 -6.92 8.78 0.66
CA VAL A 162 -6.19 9.03 1.90
C VAL A 162 -6.74 10.23 2.67
N PRO A 163 -6.84 11.45 2.09
CA PRO A 163 -7.38 12.60 2.83
C PRO A 163 -8.88 12.44 3.18
N GLN A 164 -9.63 11.69 2.38
CA GLN A 164 -11.05 11.44 2.63
C GLN A 164 -11.23 10.49 3.83
N ILE A 165 -10.40 9.44 3.91
CA ILE A 165 -10.39 8.49 5.03
C ILE A 165 -9.95 9.20 6.32
N GLU A 166 -8.90 10.04 6.27
CA GLU A 166 -8.46 10.84 7.43
C GLU A 166 -9.58 11.74 7.98
N SER A 167 -10.41 12.28 7.08
CA SER A 167 -11.52 13.15 7.48
C SER A 167 -12.74 12.38 7.98
N LEU A 168 -12.80 11.07 7.72
CA LEU A 168 -13.93 10.21 8.05
C LEU A 168 -13.85 9.71 9.50
N PHE A 169 -12.64 9.54 10.01
CA PHE A 169 -12.31 9.00 11.31
C PHE A 169 -11.56 10.00 12.18
#